data_efa7f7a24deff50ab9d892598181b360
#
_entry.id   efa7f7a24deff50ab9d892598181b360
#
_cell.length_a   1.000
_cell.length_b   1.000
_cell.length_c   1.000
_cell.angle_alpha   90.00
_cell.angle_beta   90.00
_cell.angle_gamma   90.00
#
_symmetry.space_group_name_H-M   'P 1'
#
loop_
_entity.id
_entity.type
_entity.pdbx_description
1 polymer ?
#
loop_
_entity_poly.entity_id
_entity_poly.type
_entity_poly.pdbx_seq_one_letter_code
_entity_poly.pdbx_strand_id
1 'polypeptide(L)'
;LWRDPSVDGIKTGHHSGAGYCLMASAKRGDQRLVSVVMGSTSENQRAVDSQALLNWGFRFFETHRLYDANKAISKQKVWKGDADEVQLGVDAPMLVSTPRGKYAQLKPSMDIPKTLVAPIAKGQKIGSVKVTLDGKVIAERPLVALNAVGEGGFFKRLWDELMMWWDS
;
A
#
# COMPACT_ATOMS: atom_id res chain seq x y z
N LEU A 1 27.46 2.00 1.77
CA LEU A 1 27.13 2.60 0.47
C LEU A 1 28.06 2.10 -0.64
N TRP A 2 29.37 2.33 -0.51
CA TRP A 2 30.34 1.97 -1.55
C TRP A 2 30.61 0.46 -1.70
N ARG A 3 30.23 -0.39 -0.72
CA ARG A 3 30.36 -1.86 -0.77
C ARG A 3 29.20 -2.57 -1.45
N ASP A 4 28.00 -1.97 -1.40
CA ASP A 4 26.78 -2.52 -1.97
C ASP A 4 25.97 -1.40 -2.61
N PRO A 5 25.80 -1.40 -3.95
CA PRO A 5 25.12 -0.34 -4.68
C PRO A 5 23.63 -0.25 -4.35
N SER A 6 23.02 -1.29 -3.75
CA SER A 6 21.62 -1.27 -3.33
C SER A 6 21.41 -0.49 -2.02
N VAL A 7 22.49 -0.20 -1.26
CA VAL A 7 22.42 0.52 0.02
C VAL A 7 22.48 2.04 -0.22
N ASP A 8 21.44 2.74 0.22
CA ASP A 8 21.25 4.18 0.00
C ASP A 8 21.20 5.03 1.29
N GLY A 9 21.48 4.47 2.43
CA GLY A 9 21.51 5.13 3.74
C GLY A 9 21.67 4.11 4.86
N ILE A 10 21.63 4.52 6.14
CA ILE A 10 21.04 5.75 6.68
C ILE A 10 22.07 6.46 7.58
N LYS A 11 22.53 5.80 8.68
CA LYS A 11 23.36 6.42 9.70
C LYS A 11 24.26 5.42 10.41
N THR A 12 25.50 5.82 10.67
CA THR A 12 26.42 5.13 11.56
C THR A 12 26.48 5.83 12.91
N GLY A 13 26.82 5.10 13.94
CA GLY A 13 27.11 5.61 15.27
C GLY A 13 28.22 4.81 15.94
N HIS A 14 28.92 5.45 16.87
CA HIS A 14 29.85 4.78 17.76
C HIS A 14 29.89 5.51 19.11
N HIS A 15 29.82 4.75 20.17
CA HIS A 15 30.05 5.23 21.54
C HIS A 15 30.68 4.10 22.36
N SER A 16 31.57 4.44 23.30
CA SER A 16 32.31 3.45 24.12
C SER A 16 31.41 2.44 24.85
N GLY A 17 30.23 2.87 25.29
CA GLY A 17 29.26 1.98 25.96
C GLY A 17 28.31 1.26 25.02
N ALA A 18 28.11 1.75 23.78
CA ALA A 18 27.15 1.19 22.82
C ALA A 18 27.82 0.40 21.68
N GLY A 19 29.15 0.44 21.58
CA GLY A 19 29.90 -0.17 20.48
C GLY A 19 29.65 0.49 19.15
N TYR A 20 29.93 -0.20 18.07
CA TYR A 20 29.72 0.27 16.71
C TYR A 20 28.31 -0.05 16.23
N CYS A 21 27.56 0.97 15.82
CA CYS A 21 26.18 0.85 15.39
C CYS A 21 26.01 1.25 13.92
N LEU A 22 25.08 0.63 13.23
CA LEU A 22 24.71 0.95 11.84
C LEU A 22 23.23 0.75 11.62
N MET A 23 22.57 1.78 11.10
CA MET A 23 21.25 1.67 10.46
C MET A 23 21.47 1.79 8.96
N ALA A 24 21.13 0.76 8.20
CA ALA A 24 21.27 0.74 6.75
C ALA A 24 19.94 0.50 6.07
N SER A 25 19.71 1.19 4.96
CA SER A 25 18.58 0.99 4.05
C SER A 25 19.12 0.48 2.71
N ALA A 26 18.49 -0.55 2.16
CA ALA A 26 18.79 -1.08 0.85
C ALA A 26 17.52 -1.27 0.03
N LYS A 27 17.59 -0.96 -1.28
CA LYS A 27 16.46 -1.11 -2.21
C LYS A 27 16.89 -1.95 -3.41
N ARG A 28 16.11 -3.02 -3.69
CA ARG A 28 16.26 -3.88 -4.88
C ARG A 28 14.88 -3.99 -5.55
N GLY A 29 14.73 -3.35 -6.71
CA GLY A 29 13.42 -3.21 -7.35
C GLY A 29 12.42 -2.48 -6.46
N ASP A 30 11.25 -3.07 -6.25
CA ASP A 30 10.21 -2.52 -5.36
C ASP A 30 10.44 -2.87 -3.87
N GLN A 31 11.37 -3.77 -3.56
CA GLN A 31 11.66 -4.17 -2.18
C GLN A 31 12.68 -3.23 -1.54
N ARG A 32 12.29 -2.66 -0.39
CA ARG A 32 13.16 -1.91 0.50
C ARG A 32 13.24 -2.60 1.85
N LEU A 33 14.46 -2.78 2.34
CA LEU A 33 14.73 -3.31 3.68
C LEU A 33 15.57 -2.31 4.47
N VAL A 34 15.37 -2.34 5.77
CA VAL A 34 16.16 -1.57 6.73
C VAL A 34 16.75 -2.56 7.74
N SER A 35 18.04 -2.50 7.95
CA SER A 35 18.72 -3.23 9.03
C SER A 35 19.16 -2.27 10.12
N VAL A 36 19.09 -2.72 11.36
CA VAL A 36 19.62 -2.01 12.53
C VAL A 36 20.56 -2.96 13.27
N VAL A 37 21.83 -2.57 13.33
CA VAL A 37 22.89 -3.30 14.02
C VAL A 37 23.41 -2.41 15.14
N MET A 38 23.53 -2.95 16.35
CA MET A 38 24.03 -2.23 17.52
C MET A 38 25.04 -3.11 18.26
N GLY A 39 26.05 -2.49 18.87
CA GLY A 39 27.00 -3.19 19.72
C GLY A 39 28.06 -4.02 18.97
N SER A 40 28.27 -3.82 17.67
CA SER A 40 29.33 -4.51 16.96
C SER A 40 30.72 -4.10 17.48
N THR A 41 31.68 -5.01 17.34
CA THR A 41 33.04 -4.85 17.87
C THR A 41 33.90 -3.88 17.08
N SER A 42 33.54 -3.62 15.81
CA SER A 42 34.30 -2.73 14.92
C SER A 42 33.42 -2.13 13.81
N GLU A 43 33.97 -1.11 13.13
CA GLU A 43 33.36 -0.54 11.92
C GLU A 43 33.14 -1.57 10.82
N ASN A 44 34.10 -2.45 10.62
CA ASN A 44 33.97 -3.50 9.63
C ASN A 44 32.91 -4.51 10.03
N GLN A 45 32.86 -4.92 11.31
CA GLN A 45 31.90 -5.88 11.80
C GLN A 45 30.46 -5.39 11.66
N ARG A 46 30.14 -4.13 12.05
CA ARG A 46 28.79 -3.57 11.84
C ARG A 46 28.34 -3.60 10.38
N ALA A 47 29.28 -3.40 9.44
CA ALA A 47 28.98 -3.46 8.01
C ALA A 47 28.72 -4.89 7.53
N VAL A 48 29.49 -5.87 8.00
CA VAL A 48 29.29 -7.30 7.72
C VAL A 48 27.97 -7.79 8.27
N ASP A 49 27.66 -7.47 9.52
CA ASP A 49 26.41 -7.86 10.18
C ASP A 49 25.19 -7.29 9.46
N SER A 50 25.25 -6.00 9.11
CA SER A 50 24.17 -5.33 8.36
C SER A 50 23.96 -5.95 6.99
N GLN A 51 25.05 -6.24 6.26
CA GLN A 51 25.00 -6.90 4.96
C GLN A 51 24.38 -8.30 5.06
N ALA A 52 24.75 -9.07 6.10
CA ALA A 52 24.18 -10.40 6.34
C ALA A 52 22.67 -10.33 6.58
N LEU A 53 22.19 -9.38 7.41
CA LEU A 53 20.76 -9.15 7.67
C LEU A 53 20.00 -8.76 6.39
N LEU A 54 20.54 -7.81 5.62
CA LEU A 54 19.92 -7.38 4.37
C LEU A 54 19.83 -8.52 3.35
N ASN A 55 20.92 -9.29 3.18
CA ASN A 55 20.93 -10.43 2.28
C ASN A 55 19.96 -11.52 2.73
N TRP A 56 19.84 -11.77 4.04
CA TRP A 56 18.84 -12.67 4.59
C TRP A 56 17.43 -12.19 4.24
N GLY A 57 17.13 -10.92 4.48
CA GLY A 57 15.83 -10.35 4.17
C GLY A 57 15.47 -10.44 2.68
N PHE A 58 16.39 -10.08 1.78
CA PHE A 58 16.18 -10.21 0.33
C PHE A 58 16.09 -11.65 -0.16
N ARG A 59 16.69 -12.60 0.56
CA ARG A 59 16.61 -14.04 0.23
C ARG A 59 15.27 -14.64 0.61
N PHE A 60 14.74 -14.30 1.78
CA PHE A 60 13.56 -14.96 2.36
C PHE A 60 12.26 -14.18 2.19
N PHE A 61 12.33 -12.91 1.82
CA PHE A 61 11.16 -12.08 1.57
C PHE A 61 11.16 -11.54 0.15
N GLU A 62 9.97 -11.28 -0.36
CA GLU A 62 9.73 -10.65 -1.65
C GLU A 62 8.64 -9.59 -1.52
N THR A 63 8.75 -8.54 -2.32
CA THR A 63 7.75 -7.45 -2.35
C THR A 63 7.10 -7.42 -3.72
N HIS A 64 5.78 -7.42 -3.73
CA HIS A 64 4.98 -7.37 -4.93
C HIS A 64 4.12 -6.12 -4.95
N ARG A 65 4.02 -5.49 -6.12
CA ARG A 65 3.11 -4.40 -6.38
C ARG A 65 1.77 -4.99 -6.79
N LEU A 66 0.77 -4.85 -5.93
CA LEU A 66 -0.57 -5.35 -6.18
C LEU A 66 -1.41 -4.36 -7.00
N TYR A 67 -1.31 -3.09 -6.68
CA TYR A 67 -2.04 -2.03 -7.36
C TYR A 67 -1.13 -0.82 -7.62
N ASP A 68 -1.25 -0.27 -8.82
CA ASP A 68 -0.59 0.99 -9.18
C ASP A 68 -1.43 2.18 -8.69
N ALA A 69 -0.74 3.29 -8.41
CA ALA A 69 -1.42 4.54 -8.08
C ALA A 69 -2.32 5.02 -9.23
N ASN A 70 -3.47 5.54 -8.88
CA ASN A 70 -4.41 6.19 -9.81
C ASN A 70 -4.88 5.30 -10.99
N LYS A 71 -4.79 3.98 -10.84
CA LYS A 71 -5.41 3.04 -11.77
C LYS A 71 -6.70 2.49 -11.18
N ALA A 72 -7.73 2.38 -12.04
CA ALA A 72 -9.02 1.84 -11.64
C ALA A 72 -8.90 0.36 -11.25
N ILE A 73 -9.33 0.04 -10.04
CA ILE A 73 -9.38 -1.32 -9.50
C ILE A 73 -10.83 -1.83 -9.54
N SER A 74 -11.79 -0.93 -9.33
CA SER A 74 -13.22 -1.23 -9.34
C SER A 74 -14.01 -0.05 -9.91
N LYS A 75 -15.22 -0.34 -10.38
CA LYS A 75 -16.24 0.65 -10.74
C LYS A 75 -17.45 0.42 -9.86
N GLN A 76 -18.03 1.49 -9.37
CA GLN A 76 -19.20 1.44 -8.49
C GLN A 76 -20.30 2.35 -9.02
N LYS A 77 -21.55 1.85 -8.96
CA LYS A 77 -22.73 2.64 -9.29
C LYS A 77 -22.86 3.83 -8.34
N VAL A 78 -23.19 4.97 -8.90
CA VAL A 78 -23.48 6.21 -8.14
C VAL A 78 -24.92 6.63 -8.43
N TRP A 79 -25.65 6.86 -7.38
CA TRP A 79 -27.01 7.37 -7.45
C TRP A 79 -27.05 8.90 -7.44
N LYS A 80 -28.05 9.47 -8.09
CA LYS A 80 -28.30 10.94 -8.15
C LYS A 80 -27.17 11.74 -8.78
N GLY A 81 -26.25 11.09 -9.52
CA GLY A 81 -25.10 11.69 -10.14
C GLY A 81 -25.33 12.12 -11.59
N ASP A 82 -24.47 13.01 -12.08
CA ASP A 82 -24.36 13.35 -13.51
C ASP A 82 -23.69 12.23 -14.33
N ALA A 83 -23.03 11.30 -13.64
CA ALA A 83 -22.54 10.04 -14.18
C ALA A 83 -23.07 8.86 -13.35
N ASP A 84 -23.24 7.69 -13.99
CA ASP A 84 -23.78 6.49 -13.37
C ASP A 84 -22.76 5.69 -12.57
N GLU A 85 -21.47 5.92 -12.81
CA GLU A 85 -20.38 5.16 -12.21
C GLU A 85 -19.23 6.07 -11.75
N VAL A 86 -18.60 5.68 -10.64
CA VAL A 86 -17.33 6.20 -10.18
C VAL A 86 -16.25 5.11 -10.28
N GLN A 87 -15.07 5.47 -10.75
CA GLN A 87 -13.90 4.60 -10.75
C GLN A 87 -13.20 4.74 -9.40
N LEU A 88 -12.91 3.61 -8.77
CA LEU A 88 -12.20 3.54 -7.50
C LEU A 88 -10.79 2.96 -7.72
N GLY A 89 -9.82 3.52 -7.02
CA GLY A 89 -8.43 3.07 -7.03
C GLY A 89 -7.70 3.49 -5.76
N VAL A 90 -6.39 3.30 -5.74
CA VAL A 90 -5.51 3.76 -4.67
C VAL A 90 -4.75 5.01 -5.11
N ASP A 91 -4.50 5.93 -4.19
CA ASP A 91 -3.78 7.18 -4.42
C ASP A 91 -2.26 7.00 -4.53
N ALA A 92 -1.74 5.93 -3.95
CA ALA A 92 -0.33 5.54 -3.99
C ALA A 92 -0.20 4.03 -4.31
N PRO A 93 0.95 3.57 -4.84
CA PRO A 93 1.15 2.16 -5.13
C PRO A 93 0.98 1.30 -3.88
N MET A 94 0.26 0.18 -4.00
CA MET A 94 0.10 -0.78 -2.91
C MET A 94 1.14 -1.88 -3.07
N LEU A 95 2.19 -1.81 -2.25
CA LEU A 95 3.25 -2.79 -2.16
C LEU A 95 3.00 -3.70 -0.96
N VAL A 96 3.20 -5.00 -1.14
CA VAL A 96 3.03 -5.99 -0.09
C VAL A 96 4.28 -6.87 -0.03
N SER A 97 4.89 -6.95 1.15
CA SER A 97 6.04 -7.82 1.43
C SER A 97 5.57 -9.08 2.13
N THR A 98 5.99 -10.24 1.60
CA THR A 98 5.64 -11.56 2.12
C THR A 98 6.86 -12.45 2.20
N PRO A 99 6.84 -13.51 3.03
CA PRO A 99 7.80 -14.58 2.87
C PRO A 99 7.76 -15.13 1.44
N ARG A 100 8.91 -15.44 0.88
CA ARG A 100 9.04 -15.92 -0.50
C ARG A 100 8.17 -17.17 -0.75
N GLY A 101 7.46 -17.16 -1.88
CA GLY A 101 6.53 -18.24 -2.27
C GLY A 101 5.13 -18.15 -1.63
N LYS A 102 4.85 -17.13 -0.81
CA LYS A 102 3.53 -16.92 -0.20
C LYS A 102 2.61 -16.00 -1.02
N TYR A 103 3.08 -15.43 -2.12
CA TYR A 103 2.32 -14.48 -2.93
C TYR A 103 0.96 -15.04 -3.39
N ALA A 104 0.91 -16.29 -3.86
CA ALA A 104 -0.32 -16.92 -4.32
C ALA A 104 -1.39 -17.13 -3.21
N GLN A 105 -1.00 -17.00 -1.95
CA GLN A 105 -1.90 -17.13 -0.80
C GLN A 105 -2.50 -15.79 -0.36
N LEU A 106 -2.11 -14.69 -1.00
CA LEU A 106 -2.69 -13.37 -0.73
C LEU A 106 -4.16 -13.33 -1.16
N LYS A 107 -4.99 -12.80 -0.28
CA LYS A 107 -6.42 -12.62 -0.54
C LYS A 107 -6.75 -11.13 -0.44
N PRO A 108 -6.84 -10.41 -1.57
CA PRO A 108 -7.35 -9.05 -1.58
C PRO A 108 -8.86 -9.05 -1.35
N SER A 109 -9.34 -8.08 -0.61
CA SER A 109 -10.76 -7.79 -0.39
C SER A 109 -10.97 -6.29 -0.39
N MET A 110 -12.18 -5.85 -0.76
CA MET A 110 -12.56 -4.44 -0.75
C MET A 110 -13.74 -4.27 0.18
N ASP A 111 -13.67 -3.23 0.99
CA ASP A 111 -14.76 -2.77 1.85
C ASP A 111 -15.26 -1.45 1.26
N ILE A 112 -16.43 -1.50 0.63
CA ILE A 112 -17.06 -0.40 -0.10
C ILE A 112 -18.52 -0.30 0.35
N PRO A 113 -19.03 0.91 0.64
CA PRO A 113 -20.45 1.10 0.92
C PRO A 113 -21.34 0.56 -0.19
N LYS A 114 -22.41 -0.13 0.15
CA LYS A 114 -23.37 -0.71 -0.82
C LYS A 114 -23.98 0.35 -1.73
N THR A 115 -24.21 1.55 -1.19
CA THR A 115 -24.86 2.65 -1.90
C THR A 115 -23.95 3.86 -1.91
N LEU A 116 -23.63 4.36 -3.08
CA LEU A 116 -22.92 5.62 -3.27
C LEU A 116 -23.86 6.65 -3.88
N VAL A 117 -23.87 7.84 -3.31
CA VAL A 117 -24.73 8.95 -3.74
C VAL A 117 -23.86 10.16 -4.08
N ALA A 118 -24.15 10.79 -5.20
CA ALA A 118 -23.48 12.03 -5.62
C ALA A 118 -23.89 13.21 -4.69
N PRO A 119 -23.01 14.25 -4.55
CA PRO A 119 -21.75 14.41 -5.29
C PRO A 119 -20.60 13.63 -4.66
N ILE A 120 -19.67 13.18 -5.50
CA ILE A 120 -18.42 12.53 -5.09
C ILE A 120 -17.27 13.33 -5.69
N ALA A 121 -16.38 13.83 -4.85
CA ALA A 121 -15.20 14.55 -5.31
C ALA A 121 -14.09 13.57 -5.73
N LYS A 122 -13.30 13.95 -6.75
CA LYS A 122 -12.07 13.22 -7.08
C LYS A 122 -11.12 13.22 -5.86
N GLY A 123 -10.55 12.05 -5.54
CA GLY A 123 -9.70 11.85 -4.37
C GLY A 123 -10.47 11.59 -3.07
N GLN A 124 -11.80 11.68 -3.07
CA GLN A 124 -12.61 11.37 -1.91
C GLN A 124 -12.43 9.89 -1.52
N LYS A 125 -12.17 9.64 -0.23
CA LYS A 125 -12.14 8.28 0.31
C LYS A 125 -13.55 7.69 0.30
N ILE A 126 -13.70 6.55 -0.35
CA ILE A 126 -14.97 5.83 -0.47
C ILE A 126 -14.98 4.56 0.39
N GLY A 127 -13.84 3.88 0.49
CA GLY A 127 -13.72 2.63 1.21
C GLY A 127 -12.28 2.28 1.51
N SER A 128 -12.00 0.98 1.62
CA SER A 128 -10.63 0.47 1.75
C SER A 128 -10.42 -0.82 0.96
N VAL A 129 -9.19 -1.05 0.54
CA VAL A 129 -8.72 -2.34 0.05
C VAL A 129 -7.80 -2.95 1.10
N LYS A 130 -8.05 -4.22 1.44
CA LYS A 130 -7.30 -5.00 2.43
C LYS A 130 -6.68 -6.20 1.74
N VAL A 131 -5.50 -6.59 2.19
CA VAL A 131 -4.83 -7.82 1.75
C VAL A 131 -4.55 -8.66 2.97
N THR A 132 -5.01 -9.91 2.94
CA THR A 132 -4.80 -10.86 4.03
C THR A 132 -3.87 -11.98 3.58
N LEU A 133 -3.07 -12.46 4.53
CA LEU A 133 -2.25 -13.65 4.42
C LEU A 133 -2.46 -14.48 5.69
N ASP A 134 -2.78 -15.76 5.54
CA ASP A 134 -3.04 -16.69 6.66
C ASP A 134 -4.08 -16.11 7.67
N GLY A 135 -5.14 -15.44 7.15
CA GLY A 135 -6.20 -14.83 7.94
C GLY A 135 -5.86 -13.50 8.62
N LYS A 136 -4.61 -13.01 8.49
CA LYS A 136 -4.18 -11.72 9.07
C LYS A 136 -4.13 -10.64 7.99
N VAL A 137 -4.62 -9.44 8.29
CA VAL A 137 -4.46 -8.27 7.43
C VAL A 137 -2.99 -7.85 7.48
N ILE A 138 -2.31 -7.91 6.34
CA ILE A 138 -0.91 -7.53 6.19
C ILE A 138 -0.71 -6.18 5.49
N ALA A 139 -1.73 -5.71 4.78
CA ALA A 139 -1.74 -4.38 4.18
C ALA A 139 -3.17 -3.87 4.04
N GLU A 140 -3.34 -2.56 4.21
CA GLU A 140 -4.60 -1.86 3.98
C GLU A 140 -4.32 -0.49 3.37
N ARG A 141 -5.16 -0.08 2.40
CA ARG A 141 -5.10 1.23 1.75
C ARG A 141 -6.51 1.78 1.55
N PRO A 142 -6.69 3.11 1.65
CA PRO A 142 -7.95 3.74 1.27
C PRO A 142 -8.21 3.53 -0.23
N LEU A 143 -9.46 3.24 -0.57
CA LEU A 143 -9.99 3.35 -1.92
C LEU A 143 -10.54 4.76 -2.10
N VAL A 144 -10.07 5.44 -3.14
CA VAL A 144 -10.45 6.80 -3.47
C VAL A 144 -11.13 6.88 -4.83
N ALA A 145 -12.00 7.86 -5.01
CA ALA A 145 -12.61 8.16 -6.29
C ALA A 145 -11.54 8.73 -7.26
N LEU A 146 -11.36 8.11 -8.42
CA LEU A 146 -10.39 8.55 -9.43
C LEU A 146 -10.94 9.65 -10.35
N ASN A 147 -12.26 9.76 -10.44
CA ASN A 147 -12.99 10.83 -11.12
C ASN A 147 -14.00 11.46 -10.17
N ALA A 148 -14.38 12.70 -10.43
CA ALA A 148 -15.51 13.31 -9.76
C ALA A 148 -16.82 12.83 -10.40
N VAL A 149 -17.89 12.81 -9.61
CA VAL A 149 -19.27 12.65 -10.06
C VAL A 149 -20.07 13.79 -9.43
N GLY A 150 -20.56 14.70 -10.26
CA GLY A 150 -21.38 15.85 -9.85
C GLY A 150 -22.83 15.44 -9.56
N GLU A 151 -23.65 16.38 -9.12
CA GLU A 151 -25.07 16.15 -8.93
C GLU A 151 -25.78 16.01 -10.29
N GLY A 152 -26.62 15.01 -10.43
CA GLY A 152 -27.47 14.82 -11.59
C GLY A 152 -28.61 15.84 -11.66
N GLY A 153 -29.18 16.00 -12.86
CA GLY A 153 -30.36 16.84 -13.07
C GLY A 153 -31.55 16.44 -12.22
N PHE A 154 -32.49 17.37 -12.02
CA PHE A 154 -33.67 17.20 -11.16
C PHE A 154 -34.45 15.90 -11.45
N PHE A 155 -34.74 15.60 -12.71
CA PHE A 155 -35.49 14.40 -13.11
C PHE A 155 -34.73 13.10 -12.81
N LYS A 156 -33.41 13.07 -13.03
CA LYS A 156 -32.58 11.92 -12.71
C LYS A 156 -32.55 11.66 -11.20
N ARG A 157 -32.40 12.70 -10.40
CA ARG A 157 -32.39 12.61 -8.93
C ARG A 157 -33.72 12.05 -8.38
N LEU A 158 -34.84 12.49 -8.94
CA LEU A 158 -36.19 12.00 -8.54
C LEU A 158 -36.37 10.53 -8.94
N TRP A 159 -35.96 10.16 -10.15
CA TRP A 159 -36.03 8.77 -10.62
C TRP A 159 -35.11 7.84 -9.79
N ASP A 160 -33.88 8.25 -9.54
CA ASP A 160 -32.94 7.49 -8.74
C ASP A 160 -33.42 7.30 -7.29
N GLU A 161 -34.12 8.30 -6.72
CA GLU A 161 -34.73 8.19 -5.38
C GLU A 161 -35.80 7.12 -5.32
N LEU A 162 -36.67 7.06 -6.32
CA LEU A 162 -37.69 6.01 -6.44
C LEU A 162 -37.07 4.61 -6.58
N MET A 163 -36.02 4.49 -7.41
CA MET A 163 -35.34 3.22 -7.64
C MET A 163 -34.55 2.75 -6.42
N MET A 164 -33.93 3.64 -5.66
CA MET A 164 -33.25 3.31 -4.40
C MET A 164 -34.21 2.77 -3.35
N TRP A 165 -35.43 3.28 -3.32
CA TRP A 165 -36.48 2.78 -2.42
C TRP A 165 -36.95 1.35 -2.78
N TRP A 166 -36.90 1.02 -4.09
CA TRP A 166 -37.26 -0.33 -4.57
C TRP A 166 -36.16 -1.38 -4.32
N ASP A 167 -34.88 -0.97 -4.33
CA ASP A 167 -33.70 -1.83 -4.16
C ASP A 167 -33.27 -2.01 -2.68
N SER A 168 -33.89 -1.34 -1.71
CA SER A 168 -33.59 -1.46 -0.28
C SER A 168 -34.48 -2.53 0.39
#